data_45c3358f20513afc2eb98cddfb34489c
#
_entry.id   45c3358f20513afc2eb98cddfb34489c
#
_cell.length_a   1.000
_cell.length_b   1.000
_cell.length_c   1.000
_cell.angle_alpha   90.00
_cell.angle_beta   90.00
_cell.angle_gamma   90.00
#
_symmetry.space_group_name_H-M   'P 1'
#
loop_
_entity.id
_entity.type
_entity.pdbx_description
1 polymer ?
#
loop_
_entity_poly.entity_id
_entity_poly.type
_entity_poly.pdbx_seq_one_letter_code
_entity_poly.pdbx_strand_id
1 'polypeptide(L)'
;MMDKGGTLLIAERGYEVAGDLKAWAQENGHLLICVDNIKDVLMTLQQERVNVLVLDACLPEQIGYEAISIIKGLCHHLPIIVTADENNPELEGRIRQKGIFYYHVKSFGPDELMLAISNAMERSSQ
;
A
#
# COMPACT_ATOMS: atom_id res chain seq x y z
N MET A 1 -1.44 -27.83 -0.02
CA MET A 1 -1.29 -26.85 0.75
C MET A 1 -1.68 -25.62 0.16
N MET A 2 -1.88 -24.72 0.81
CA MET A 2 -2.32 -23.60 0.32
C MET A 2 -1.45 -22.51 0.49
N ASP A 3 -1.22 -21.82 -0.48
CA ASP A 3 -0.52 -20.60 -0.42
C ASP A 3 -1.42 -19.56 0.16
N LYS A 4 -1.01 -18.98 1.23
CA LYS A 4 -1.80 -17.95 1.85
C LYS A 4 -1.37 -16.59 1.46
N GLY A 5 -0.34 -16.47 0.64
CA GLY A 5 0.16 -15.18 0.27
C GLY A 5 -0.63 -14.54 -0.85
N GLY A 6 -0.37 -13.29 -1.08
CA GLY A 6 -0.97 -12.53 -2.17
C GLY A 6 0.06 -11.58 -2.76
N THR A 7 -0.39 -10.69 -3.64
CA THR A 7 0.47 -9.72 -4.28
C THR A 7 0.34 -8.38 -3.58
N LEU A 8 1.47 -7.85 -3.13
CA LEU A 8 1.56 -6.58 -2.44
C LEU A 8 2.27 -5.59 -3.36
N LEU A 9 1.58 -4.52 -3.72
CA LEU A 9 2.17 -3.46 -4.53
C LEU A 9 2.57 -2.31 -3.62
N ILE A 10 3.84 -1.92 -3.66
CA ILE A 10 4.35 -0.81 -2.86
C ILE A 10 4.76 0.31 -3.80
N ALA A 11 4.15 1.48 -3.60
CA ALA A 11 4.46 2.67 -4.38
C ALA A 11 5.13 3.69 -3.47
N GLU A 12 6.43 3.89 -3.65
CA GLU A 12 7.19 4.83 -2.84
C GLU A 12 8.40 5.31 -3.63
N ARG A 13 8.97 6.42 -3.20
CA ARG A 13 10.10 7.01 -3.91
C ARG A 13 11.38 6.20 -3.81
N GLY A 14 11.65 5.58 -2.72
CA GLY A 14 12.84 4.77 -2.54
C GLY A 14 12.46 3.34 -2.25
N TYR A 15 13.25 2.68 -1.40
CA TYR A 15 12.95 1.32 -1.04
C TYR A 15 12.86 1.16 0.48
N GLU A 16 12.53 2.25 1.19
CA GLU A 16 12.49 2.22 2.63
C GLU A 16 11.48 1.21 3.16
N VAL A 17 10.23 1.33 2.74
CA VAL A 17 9.18 0.43 3.19
C VAL A 17 9.39 -0.96 2.61
N ALA A 18 9.70 -1.03 1.31
CA ALA A 18 9.94 -2.33 0.67
C ALA A 18 11.10 -3.07 1.31
N GLY A 19 12.16 -2.35 1.65
CA GLY A 19 13.31 -2.95 2.32
C GLY A 19 12.95 -3.54 3.66
N ASP A 20 12.12 -2.83 4.43
CA ASP A 20 11.69 -3.31 5.73
C ASP A 20 10.78 -4.53 5.63
N LEU A 21 10.02 -4.63 4.55
CA LEU A 21 9.02 -5.69 4.41
C LEU A 21 9.49 -6.91 3.64
N LYS A 22 10.63 -6.81 2.98
CA LYS A 22 11.04 -7.85 2.04
C LYS A 22 11.12 -9.24 2.64
N ALA A 23 11.82 -9.38 3.76
CA ALA A 23 11.98 -10.69 4.39
C ALA A 23 10.65 -11.20 4.91
N TRP A 24 9.88 -10.33 5.53
CA TRP A 24 8.58 -10.69 6.07
C TRP A 24 7.64 -11.15 4.94
N ALA A 25 7.62 -10.43 3.83
CA ALA A 25 6.77 -10.79 2.70
C ALA A 25 7.15 -12.16 2.17
N GLN A 26 8.43 -12.41 2.06
CA GLN A 26 8.93 -13.69 1.58
C GLN A 26 8.52 -14.83 2.49
N GLU A 27 8.65 -14.63 3.80
CA GLU A 27 8.28 -15.64 4.79
C GLU A 27 6.80 -15.95 4.78
N ASN A 28 5.98 -14.99 4.36
CA ASN A 28 4.54 -15.17 4.33
C ASN A 28 4.00 -15.50 2.94
N GLY A 29 4.89 -15.74 1.99
CA GLY A 29 4.49 -16.15 0.65
C GLY A 29 3.90 -15.03 -0.20
N HIS A 30 4.16 -13.76 0.17
CA HIS A 30 3.65 -12.63 -0.59
C HIS A 30 4.60 -12.25 -1.72
N LEU A 31 4.04 -11.95 -2.88
CA LEU A 31 4.82 -11.41 -3.98
C LEU A 31 4.86 -9.89 -3.82
N LEU A 32 6.05 -9.31 -3.87
CA LEU A 32 6.23 -7.90 -3.67
C LEU A 32 6.55 -7.23 -4.99
N ILE A 33 5.77 -6.23 -5.38
CA ILE A 33 6.01 -5.43 -6.57
C ILE A 33 6.24 -3.99 -6.11
N CYS A 34 7.31 -3.37 -6.57
CA CYS A 34 7.66 -2.01 -6.17
C CYS A 34 7.66 -1.08 -7.36
N VAL A 35 7.00 0.07 -7.22
CA VAL A 35 6.98 1.11 -8.23
C VAL A 35 7.20 2.45 -7.53
N ASP A 36 7.53 3.49 -8.28
CA ASP A 36 7.85 4.78 -7.68
C ASP A 36 7.05 5.95 -8.26
N ASN A 37 5.99 5.66 -8.98
CA ASN A 37 5.15 6.72 -9.54
C ASN A 37 3.74 6.19 -9.78
N ILE A 38 2.79 7.13 -9.94
CA ILE A 38 1.38 6.78 -10.07
C ILE A 38 1.08 6.08 -11.39
N LYS A 39 1.75 6.46 -12.45
CA LYS A 39 1.54 5.81 -13.74
C LYS A 39 1.78 4.31 -13.63
N ASP A 40 2.88 3.93 -12.99
CA ASP A 40 3.23 2.53 -12.84
C ASP A 40 2.29 1.81 -11.87
N VAL A 41 1.75 2.52 -10.87
CA VAL A 41 0.70 1.94 -10.03
C VAL A 41 -0.49 1.55 -10.90
N LEU A 42 -0.97 2.48 -11.73
CA LEU A 42 -2.15 2.23 -12.54
C LEU A 42 -1.91 1.12 -13.55
N MET A 43 -0.74 1.10 -14.16
CA MET A 43 -0.40 0.05 -15.12
C MET A 43 -0.32 -1.32 -14.45
N THR A 44 0.27 -1.38 -13.27
CA THR A 44 0.36 -2.65 -12.54
C THR A 44 -1.02 -3.16 -12.18
N LEU A 45 -1.90 -2.28 -11.73
CA LEU A 45 -3.26 -2.68 -11.37
C LEU A 45 -4.04 -3.22 -12.55
N GLN A 46 -3.69 -2.81 -13.76
CA GLN A 46 -4.35 -3.31 -14.96
C GLN A 46 -3.77 -4.64 -15.43
N GLN A 47 -2.53 -4.92 -15.08
CA GLN A 47 -1.84 -6.09 -15.59
C GLN A 47 -1.76 -7.24 -14.59
N GLU A 48 -1.76 -6.92 -13.30
CA GLU A 48 -1.57 -7.91 -12.25
C GLU A 48 -2.74 -7.90 -11.28
N ARG A 49 -3.00 -9.03 -10.67
CA ARG A 49 -3.99 -9.07 -9.61
C ARG A 49 -3.28 -8.65 -8.33
N VAL A 50 -3.57 -7.45 -7.84
CA VAL A 50 -2.96 -6.91 -6.63
C VAL A 50 -3.94 -7.05 -5.49
N ASN A 51 -3.50 -7.58 -4.37
CA ASN A 51 -4.34 -7.80 -3.20
C ASN A 51 -4.31 -6.64 -2.22
N VAL A 52 -3.19 -5.95 -2.11
CA VAL A 52 -3.04 -4.81 -1.21
C VAL A 52 -2.09 -3.80 -1.85
N LEU A 53 -2.44 -2.53 -1.75
CA LEU A 53 -1.58 -1.44 -2.22
C LEU A 53 -1.09 -0.66 -1.00
N VAL A 54 0.22 -0.49 -0.90
CA VAL A 54 0.84 0.42 0.08
C VAL A 54 1.31 1.63 -0.72
N LEU A 55 0.74 2.79 -0.42
CA LEU A 55 0.96 4.01 -1.18
C LEU A 55 1.55 5.10 -0.31
N ASP A 56 2.71 5.62 -0.71
CA ASP A 56 3.30 6.75 -0.02
C ASP A 56 2.45 7.99 -0.30
N ALA A 57 2.16 8.76 0.73
CA ALA A 57 1.35 9.98 0.60
C ALA A 57 2.00 11.00 -0.33
N CYS A 58 3.33 10.95 -0.46
CA CYS A 58 4.07 11.88 -1.31
C CYS A 58 4.91 11.12 -2.32
N LEU A 59 4.45 11.02 -3.54
CA LEU A 59 5.24 10.44 -4.61
C LEU A 59 5.83 11.57 -5.47
N PRO A 60 6.88 11.28 -6.24
CA PRO A 60 7.45 12.29 -7.13
C PRO A 60 6.39 12.77 -8.11
N GLU A 61 6.50 13.99 -8.54
CA GLU A 61 5.65 14.53 -9.58
C GLU A 61 4.21 14.78 -9.19
N GLN A 62 3.71 14.11 -8.18
CA GLN A 62 2.33 14.26 -7.85
C GLN A 62 2.09 13.81 -6.44
N ILE A 63 1.16 14.40 -5.79
CA ILE A 63 0.82 14.00 -4.44
C ILE A 63 0.10 12.66 -4.51
N GLY A 64 0.73 11.64 -3.94
CA GLY A 64 0.23 10.27 -4.06
C GLY A 64 -1.20 10.10 -3.61
N TYR A 65 -1.57 10.74 -2.49
CA TYR A 65 -2.90 10.53 -1.96
C TYR A 65 -4.00 11.08 -2.87
N GLU A 66 -3.68 12.00 -3.77
CA GLU A 66 -4.69 12.52 -4.69
C GLU A 66 -5.11 11.49 -5.73
N ALA A 67 -4.27 10.47 -5.93
CA ALA A 67 -4.59 9.43 -6.89
C ALA A 67 -5.53 8.37 -6.32
N ILE A 68 -5.81 8.42 -5.01
CA ILE A 68 -6.60 7.37 -4.36
C ILE A 68 -7.98 7.22 -5.01
N SER A 69 -8.62 8.33 -5.34
CA SER A 69 -9.94 8.28 -5.96
C SER A 69 -9.91 7.57 -7.31
N ILE A 70 -8.85 7.82 -8.10
CA ILE A 70 -8.69 7.17 -9.39
C ILE A 70 -8.46 5.67 -9.19
N ILE A 71 -7.59 5.33 -8.25
CA ILE A 71 -7.27 3.93 -7.96
C ILE A 71 -8.53 3.19 -7.51
N LYS A 72 -9.31 3.80 -6.63
CA LYS A 72 -10.54 3.16 -6.16
C LYS A 72 -11.58 3.04 -7.25
N GLY A 73 -11.55 3.94 -8.23
CA GLY A 73 -12.43 3.82 -9.38
C GLY A 73 -12.09 2.62 -10.24
N LEU A 74 -10.81 2.25 -10.30
CA LEU A 74 -10.39 1.07 -11.06
C LEU A 74 -10.54 -0.21 -10.25
N CYS A 75 -10.25 -0.17 -8.97
CA CYS A 75 -10.24 -1.34 -8.10
C CYS A 75 -10.88 -0.98 -6.77
N HIS A 76 -12.19 -0.84 -6.75
CA HIS A 76 -12.87 -0.30 -5.56
C HIS A 76 -12.82 -1.23 -4.35
N HIS A 77 -12.50 -2.49 -4.53
CA HIS A 77 -12.36 -3.41 -3.39
C HIS A 77 -10.91 -3.52 -2.90
N LEU A 78 -9.99 -2.85 -3.55
CA LEU A 78 -8.57 -2.95 -3.19
C LEU A 78 -8.29 -2.22 -1.87
N PRO A 79 -7.79 -2.92 -0.85
CA PRO A 79 -7.38 -2.23 0.36
C PRO A 79 -6.15 -1.36 0.08
N ILE A 80 -6.21 -0.10 0.47
CA ILE A 80 -5.12 0.84 0.29
C ILE A 80 -4.60 1.26 1.66
N ILE A 81 -3.30 1.05 1.88
CA ILE A 81 -2.62 1.50 3.09
C ILE A 81 -1.74 2.67 2.67
N VAL A 82 -1.89 3.80 3.34
CA VAL A 82 -1.10 4.98 3.03
C VAL A 82 0.01 5.14 4.06
N THR A 83 1.24 5.39 3.61
CA THR A 83 2.36 5.64 4.50
C THR A 83 2.74 7.12 4.43
N ALA A 84 3.18 7.66 5.54
CA ALA A 84 3.58 9.06 5.63
C ALA A 84 4.82 9.19 6.51
N ASP A 85 5.65 10.19 6.21
CA ASP A 85 6.89 10.40 6.97
C ASP A 85 6.61 10.96 8.35
N GLU A 86 5.61 11.82 8.46
CA GLU A 86 5.33 12.49 9.71
C GLU A 86 3.90 12.32 10.15
N ASN A 87 3.69 12.45 11.45
CA ASN A 87 2.34 12.43 12.00
C ASN A 87 1.70 13.78 11.77
N ASN A 88 0.79 13.87 10.82
CA ASN A 88 0.09 15.10 10.46
C ASN A 88 -1.41 14.82 10.52
N PRO A 89 -2.06 15.18 11.65
CA PRO A 89 -3.49 14.85 11.83
C PRO A 89 -4.41 15.43 10.76
N GLU A 90 -4.10 16.62 10.26
CA GLU A 90 -4.92 17.23 9.23
C GLU A 90 -4.84 16.45 7.93
N LEU A 91 -3.65 16.11 7.52
CA LEU A 91 -3.44 15.32 6.33
C LEU A 91 -4.06 13.93 6.48
N GLU A 92 -3.85 13.32 7.64
CA GLU A 92 -4.42 12.01 7.92
C GLU A 92 -5.95 12.05 7.79
N GLY A 93 -6.58 13.09 8.34
CA GLY A 93 -8.02 13.23 8.26
C GLY A 93 -8.52 13.30 6.82
N ARG A 94 -7.82 14.05 5.97
CA ARG A 94 -8.21 14.14 4.57
C ARG A 94 -8.06 12.83 3.85
N ILE A 95 -6.97 12.13 4.12
CA ILE A 95 -6.68 10.86 3.46
C ILE A 95 -7.69 9.80 3.90
N ARG A 96 -8.03 9.77 5.19
CA ARG A 96 -8.98 8.78 5.70
C ARG A 96 -10.37 8.97 5.08
N GLN A 97 -10.73 10.19 4.72
CA GLN A 97 -12.01 10.45 4.08
C GLN A 97 -12.11 9.81 2.69
N LYS A 98 -10.99 9.45 2.11
CA LYS A 98 -10.98 8.82 0.79
C LYS A 98 -11.23 7.30 0.84
N GLY A 99 -11.41 6.76 2.05
CA GLY A 99 -11.77 5.35 2.18
C GLY A 99 -10.59 4.39 2.15
N ILE A 100 -9.49 4.75 2.79
CA ILE A 100 -8.34 3.86 2.86
C ILE A 100 -8.51 2.82 3.97
N PHE A 101 -7.70 1.78 3.92
CA PHE A 101 -7.73 0.71 4.91
C PHE A 101 -6.97 1.07 6.18
N TYR A 102 -5.82 1.70 6.03
CA TYR A 102 -4.97 2.03 7.18
C TYR A 102 -4.02 3.18 6.82
N TYR A 103 -3.70 4.02 7.80
CA TYR A 103 -2.75 5.11 7.64
C TYR A 103 -1.57 4.85 8.56
N HIS A 104 -0.37 4.75 8.01
CA HIS A 104 0.82 4.37 8.76
C HIS A 104 1.86 5.49 8.76
N VAL A 105 2.30 5.89 9.94
CA VAL A 105 3.41 6.85 10.08
C VAL A 105 4.70 6.03 10.16
N LYS A 106 5.61 6.25 9.23
CA LYS A 106 6.80 5.40 9.08
C LYS A 106 7.67 5.35 10.32
N SER A 107 7.74 6.44 11.09
CA SER A 107 8.58 6.46 12.28
C SER A 107 8.11 5.52 13.39
N PHE A 108 6.90 4.99 13.28
CA PHE A 108 6.39 4.03 14.26
C PHE A 108 6.97 2.63 14.06
N GLY A 109 7.71 2.41 12.97
CA GLY A 109 8.34 1.13 12.70
C GLY A 109 7.47 0.20 11.86
N PRO A 110 8.05 -0.89 11.36
CA PRO A 110 7.35 -1.75 10.40
C PRO A 110 6.36 -2.73 11.00
N ASP A 111 6.39 -2.98 12.30
CA ASP A 111 5.56 -4.02 12.89
C ASP A 111 4.06 -3.77 12.73
N GLU A 112 3.64 -2.54 12.97
CA GLU A 112 2.23 -2.20 12.80
C GLU A 112 1.82 -2.25 11.34
N LEU A 113 2.73 -1.89 10.45
CA LEU A 113 2.46 -1.95 9.04
C LEU A 113 2.29 -3.40 8.57
N MET A 114 3.14 -4.29 9.06
CA MET A 114 3.04 -5.72 8.74
C MET A 114 1.70 -6.28 9.18
N LEU A 115 1.25 -5.89 10.38
CA LEU A 115 -0.03 -6.34 10.87
C LEU A 115 -1.19 -5.82 10.01
N ALA A 116 -1.12 -4.55 9.62
CA ALA A 116 -2.14 -3.96 8.78
C ALA A 116 -2.18 -4.65 7.42
N ILE A 117 -1.03 -4.97 6.85
CA ILE A 117 -0.97 -5.66 5.56
C ILE A 117 -1.57 -7.06 5.69
N SER A 118 -1.26 -7.77 6.78
CA SER A 118 -1.81 -9.11 6.99
C SER A 118 -3.34 -9.06 7.06
N ASN A 119 -3.89 -8.09 7.79
CA ASN A 119 -5.32 -7.92 7.89
C ASN A 119 -5.95 -7.56 6.54
N ALA A 120 -5.27 -6.73 5.78
CA ALA A 120 -5.75 -6.33 4.46
C ALA A 120 -5.72 -7.50 3.47
N MET A 121 -4.68 -8.34 3.55
CA MET A 121 -4.59 -9.54 2.71
C MET A 121 -5.73 -10.49 3.00
N GLU A 122 -6.04 -10.68 4.28
CA GLU A 122 -7.12 -11.55 4.68
C GLU A 122 -8.45 -11.04 4.15
N ARG A 123 -8.68 -9.74 4.26
CA ARG A 123 -9.89 -9.13 3.76
C ARG A 123 -10.01 -9.26 2.24
N SER A 124 -8.89 -9.10 1.55
CA SER A 124 -8.86 -9.16 0.09
C SER A 124 -9.18 -10.55 -0.43
N SER A 125 -8.94 -11.58 0.38
CA SER A 125 -9.15 -12.94 -0.09
C SER A 125 -10.59 -13.43 0.14
N GLN A 126 -11.43 -12.60 0.71
CA GLN A 126 -12.83 -12.99 0.95
C GLN A 126 -13.74 -12.76 -0.27
#